data_a9da64b9f2515b024c8b6a6a6e9ba63e
#
_entry.id   a9da64b9f2515b024c8b6a6a6e9ba63e
#
_cell.length_a   1.000
_cell.length_b   1.000
_cell.length_c   1.000
_cell.angle_alpha   90.00
_cell.angle_beta   90.00
_cell.angle_gamma   90.00
#
_symmetry.space_group_name_H-M   'P 1'
#
loop_
_entity.id
_entity.type
_entity.pdbx_description
1 polymer ?
#
loop_
_entity_poly.entity_id
_entity_poly.type
_entity_poly.pdbx_seq_one_letter_code
_entity_poly.pdbx_strand_id
1 'polypeptide(L)'
;MHLADPTRLLASVNADPEFRLAARYWNATLSLESPSRALRVEIADGRVATCRESAAGRPATITVVASDDGWAQFLAPMPRPFYQDLLGGCVQHHGFQVAGDILSLSAYYQASARLFAVMRALRAASEEAS
;
A
#
# COMPACT_ATOMS: atom_id res chain seq x y z
N MET A 1 11.48 -8.66 5.62
CA MET A 1 10.37 -7.94 6.27
C MET A 1 9.12 -8.03 5.41
N HIS A 2 8.01 -8.39 6.01
CA HIS A 2 6.73 -8.42 5.30
C HIS A 2 6.07 -7.06 5.37
N LEU A 3 5.58 -6.56 4.25
CA LEU A 3 4.77 -5.34 4.25
C LEU A 3 3.43 -5.61 4.92
N ALA A 4 2.83 -6.76 4.64
CA ALA A 4 1.60 -7.24 5.27
C ALA A 4 1.42 -8.71 4.96
N ASP A 5 0.60 -9.42 5.76
CA ASP A 5 0.11 -10.74 5.41
C ASP A 5 -0.91 -10.59 4.28
N PRO A 6 -0.65 -11.13 3.08
CA PRO A 6 -1.54 -10.89 1.93
C PRO A 6 -2.97 -11.32 2.16
N THR A 7 -3.19 -12.47 2.78
CA THR A 7 -4.54 -12.99 3.03
C THR A 7 -5.32 -12.10 3.99
N ARG A 8 -4.67 -11.68 5.08
CA ARG A 8 -5.29 -10.80 6.07
C ARG A 8 -5.54 -9.42 5.49
N LEU A 9 -4.62 -8.91 4.69
CA LEU A 9 -4.78 -7.61 4.06
C LEU A 9 -5.99 -7.60 3.12
N LEU A 10 -6.10 -8.61 2.26
CA LEU A 10 -7.25 -8.73 1.36
C LEU A 10 -8.57 -8.71 2.12
N ALA A 11 -8.69 -9.54 3.15
CA ALA A 11 -9.91 -9.63 3.95
C ALA A 11 -10.21 -8.31 4.66
N SER A 12 -9.21 -7.69 5.26
CA SER A 12 -9.38 -6.45 6.04
C SER A 12 -9.74 -5.26 5.16
N VAL A 13 -9.10 -5.13 4.01
CA VAL A 13 -9.38 -4.03 3.08
C VAL A 13 -10.79 -4.17 2.51
N ASN A 14 -11.17 -5.39 2.11
CA ASN A 14 -12.50 -5.63 1.56
C ASN A 14 -13.62 -5.47 2.60
N ALA A 15 -13.31 -5.58 3.88
CA ALA A 15 -14.24 -5.35 4.97
C ALA A 15 -14.30 -3.87 5.40
N ASP A 16 -13.37 -3.04 4.93
CA ASP A 16 -13.29 -1.64 5.32
C ASP A 16 -14.24 -0.79 4.47
N PRO A 17 -15.31 -0.21 5.07
CA PRO A 17 -16.28 0.56 4.32
C PRO A 17 -15.71 1.84 3.72
N GLU A 18 -14.71 2.45 4.37
CA GLU A 18 -14.06 3.67 3.83
C GLU A 18 -13.30 3.36 2.57
N PHE A 19 -12.56 2.23 2.54
CA PHE A 19 -11.86 1.81 1.33
C PHE A 19 -12.86 1.50 0.22
N ARG A 20 -13.91 0.75 0.52
CA ARG A 20 -14.90 0.37 -0.48
C ARG A 20 -15.58 1.57 -1.12
N LEU A 21 -15.86 2.61 -0.33
CA LEU A 21 -16.43 3.84 -0.85
C LEU A 21 -15.44 4.62 -1.70
N ALA A 22 -14.21 4.79 -1.20
CA ALA A 22 -13.19 5.57 -1.90
C ALA A 22 -12.70 4.87 -3.17
N ALA A 23 -12.67 3.54 -3.18
CA ALA A 23 -12.17 2.76 -4.30
C ALA A 23 -13.25 2.38 -5.32
N ARG A 24 -14.49 2.81 -5.12
CA ARG A 24 -15.60 2.42 -5.99
C ARG A 24 -15.26 2.68 -7.46
N TYR A 25 -15.45 1.67 -8.30
CA TYR A 25 -15.12 1.65 -9.73
C TYR A 25 -13.63 1.61 -10.07
N TRP A 26 -12.74 1.52 -9.08
CA TRP A 26 -11.31 1.50 -9.34
C TRP A 26 -10.87 0.12 -9.85
N ASN A 27 -10.07 0.15 -10.93
CA ASN A 27 -9.41 -1.03 -11.48
C ASN A 27 -7.94 -0.71 -11.62
N ALA A 28 -7.10 -1.40 -10.87
CA ALA A 28 -5.67 -1.14 -10.87
C ALA A 28 -4.92 -2.32 -10.29
N THR A 29 -3.66 -2.46 -10.71
CA THR A 29 -2.73 -3.37 -10.08
C THR A 29 -1.66 -2.53 -9.40
N LEU A 30 -1.50 -2.69 -8.09
CA LEU A 30 -0.49 -2.02 -7.31
C LEU A 30 0.66 -2.98 -7.05
N SER A 31 1.88 -2.53 -7.25
CA SER A 31 3.08 -3.26 -6.82
C SER A 31 3.80 -2.43 -5.77
N LEU A 32 3.84 -2.92 -4.55
CA LEU A 32 4.49 -2.26 -3.42
C LEU A 32 5.82 -2.97 -3.20
N GLU A 33 6.93 -2.29 -3.50
CA GLU A 33 8.23 -2.94 -3.64
C GLU A 33 9.27 -2.39 -2.68
N SER A 34 10.07 -3.31 -2.15
CA SER A 34 11.31 -3.01 -1.44
C SER A 34 12.43 -3.85 -2.06
N PRO A 35 13.70 -3.62 -1.69
CA PRO A 35 14.79 -4.45 -2.20
C PRO A 35 14.62 -5.94 -1.91
N SER A 36 13.94 -6.28 -0.82
CA SER A 36 13.80 -7.68 -0.40
C SER A 36 12.50 -8.32 -0.86
N ARG A 37 11.43 -7.56 -1.10
CA ARG A 37 10.10 -8.11 -1.36
C ARG A 37 9.24 -7.20 -2.22
N ALA A 38 8.23 -7.81 -2.82
CA ALA A 38 7.15 -7.08 -3.47
C ALA A 38 5.81 -7.64 -3.03
N LEU A 39 4.84 -6.77 -2.82
CA LEU A 39 3.46 -7.14 -2.54
C LEU A 39 2.60 -6.65 -3.69
N ARG A 40 1.90 -7.57 -4.34
CA ARG A 40 1.05 -7.25 -5.48
C ARG A 40 -0.41 -7.26 -5.06
N VAL A 41 -1.08 -6.13 -5.27
CA VAL A 41 -2.49 -5.96 -4.91
C VAL A 41 -3.25 -5.67 -6.20
N GLU A 42 -4.14 -6.57 -6.59
CA GLU A 42 -4.96 -6.40 -7.77
C GLU A 42 -6.36 -5.96 -7.35
N ILE A 43 -6.77 -4.78 -7.81
CA ILE A 43 -8.06 -4.18 -7.47
C ILE A 43 -8.93 -4.26 -8.71
N ALA A 44 -10.12 -4.85 -8.55
CA ALA A 44 -11.11 -4.96 -9.60
C ALA A 44 -12.45 -4.46 -9.09
N ASP A 45 -12.97 -3.46 -9.76
CA ASP A 45 -14.27 -2.86 -9.45
C ASP A 45 -14.42 -2.48 -7.97
N GLY A 46 -13.38 -1.82 -7.44
CA GLY A 46 -13.36 -1.30 -6.08
C GLY A 46 -13.13 -2.32 -4.97
N ARG A 47 -12.70 -3.53 -5.32
CA ARG A 47 -12.37 -4.58 -4.34
C ARG A 47 -11.01 -5.15 -4.64
N VAL A 48 -10.31 -5.57 -3.58
CA VAL A 48 -9.07 -6.33 -3.77
C VAL A 48 -9.46 -7.73 -4.22
N ALA A 49 -9.14 -8.03 -5.48
CA ALA A 49 -9.40 -9.34 -6.07
C ALA A 49 -8.35 -10.37 -5.65
N THR A 50 -7.08 -9.95 -5.68
CA THR A 50 -5.96 -10.78 -5.23
C THR A 50 -4.95 -9.91 -4.48
N CYS A 51 -4.27 -10.52 -3.52
CA CYS A 51 -3.17 -9.90 -2.81
C CYS A 51 -2.16 -11.00 -2.49
N ARG A 52 -0.92 -10.85 -2.98
CA ARG A 52 0.10 -11.91 -2.83
C ARG A 52 1.51 -11.32 -2.89
N GLU A 53 2.45 -12.05 -2.34
CA GLU A 53 3.86 -11.74 -2.54
C GLU A 53 4.23 -12.01 -4.00
N SER A 54 5.12 -11.18 -4.54
CA SER A 54 5.50 -11.23 -5.94
C SER A 54 6.97 -10.82 -6.09
N ALA A 55 7.49 -10.93 -7.30
CA ALA A 55 8.81 -10.43 -7.63
C ALA A 55 8.75 -8.95 -7.97
N ALA A 56 9.79 -8.21 -7.60
CA ALA A 56 9.92 -6.81 -7.98
C ALA A 56 10.12 -6.69 -9.49
N GLY A 57 9.73 -5.53 -10.04
CA GLY A 57 9.95 -5.22 -11.44
C GLY A 57 8.90 -5.76 -12.40
N ARG A 58 7.87 -6.45 -11.91
CA ARG A 58 6.77 -6.89 -12.77
C ARG A 58 5.88 -5.72 -13.16
N PRO A 59 5.35 -5.69 -14.39
CA PRO A 59 4.46 -4.61 -14.82
C PRO A 59 3.25 -4.47 -13.90
N ALA A 60 2.89 -3.23 -13.57
CA ALA A 60 1.74 -2.91 -12.73
C ALA A 60 1.16 -1.56 -13.17
N THR A 61 -0.09 -1.29 -12.81
CA THR A 61 -0.70 0.01 -13.07
C THR A 61 0.05 1.10 -12.31
N ILE A 62 0.34 0.84 -11.03
CA ILE A 62 1.06 1.76 -10.15
C ILE A 62 2.11 0.95 -9.39
N THR A 63 3.35 1.42 -9.39
CA THR A 63 4.44 0.81 -8.63
C THR A 63 4.93 1.82 -7.60
N VAL A 64 5.01 1.39 -6.35
CA VAL A 64 5.55 2.19 -5.24
C VAL A 64 6.78 1.49 -4.71
N VAL A 65 7.93 2.13 -4.81
CA VAL A 65 9.21 1.55 -4.39
C VAL A 65 9.79 2.36 -3.23
N ALA A 66 10.23 1.68 -2.21
CA ALA A 66 10.95 2.28 -1.09
C ALA A 66 11.90 1.26 -0.48
N SER A 67 12.86 1.74 0.31
CA SER A 67 13.73 0.87 1.09
C SER A 67 12.93 0.16 2.19
N ASP A 68 13.51 -0.91 2.75
CA ASP A 68 12.89 -1.60 3.88
C ASP A 68 12.68 -0.65 5.05
N ASP A 69 13.65 0.22 5.33
CA ASP A 69 13.52 1.22 6.38
C ASP A 69 12.43 2.25 6.07
N GLY A 70 12.35 2.70 4.82
CA GLY A 70 11.30 3.62 4.38
C GLY A 70 9.92 3.05 4.61
N TRP A 71 9.69 1.80 4.23
CA TRP A 71 8.42 1.12 4.49
C TRP A 71 8.15 0.96 5.98
N ALA A 72 9.18 0.61 6.77
CA ALA A 72 9.01 0.47 8.22
C ALA A 72 8.56 1.78 8.87
N GLN A 73 9.12 2.90 8.45
CA GLN A 73 8.73 4.22 8.96
C GLN A 73 7.31 4.59 8.49
N PHE A 74 7.01 4.36 7.21
CA PHE A 74 5.70 4.69 6.64
C PHE A 74 4.57 3.89 7.28
N LEU A 75 4.84 2.62 7.61
CA LEU A 75 3.84 1.72 8.20
C LEU A 75 3.89 1.69 9.73
N ALA A 76 4.68 2.55 10.37
CA ALA A 76 4.72 2.66 11.82
C ALA A 76 3.36 3.18 12.35
N PRO A 77 2.95 2.77 13.57
CA PRO A 77 1.68 3.25 14.14
C PRO A 77 1.62 4.77 14.25
N MET A 78 2.75 5.41 14.54
CA MET A 78 2.88 6.88 14.56
C MET A 78 4.05 7.24 13.65
N PRO A 79 3.83 7.41 12.35
CA PRO A 79 4.91 7.73 11.43
C PRO A 79 5.59 9.05 11.78
N ARG A 80 6.89 9.12 11.53
CA ARG A 80 7.62 10.38 11.64
C ARG A 80 7.03 11.41 10.67
N PRO A 81 7.23 12.72 10.91
CA PRO A 81 6.84 13.74 9.95
C PRO A 81 7.32 13.39 8.55
N PHE A 82 6.46 13.65 7.55
CA PHE A 82 6.67 13.35 6.13
C PHE A 82 6.59 11.87 5.74
N TYR A 83 6.40 10.97 6.70
CA TYR A 83 6.08 9.57 6.42
C TYR A 83 4.58 9.26 6.63
N GLN A 84 3.76 10.28 6.92
CA GLN A 84 2.33 10.07 7.21
C GLN A 84 1.55 9.65 5.96
N ASP A 85 1.98 10.10 4.80
CA ASP A 85 1.32 9.75 3.54
C ASP A 85 2.34 9.57 2.42
N LEU A 86 1.85 9.02 1.31
CA LEU A 86 2.71 8.70 0.18
C LEU A 86 3.34 9.94 -0.46
N LEU A 87 2.57 11.01 -0.61
CA LEU A 87 3.08 12.24 -1.21
C LEU A 87 4.15 12.87 -0.34
N GLY A 88 3.97 12.86 0.98
CA GLY A 88 5.00 13.33 1.91
C GLY A 88 6.31 12.59 1.75
N GLY A 89 6.25 11.26 1.63
CA GLY A 89 7.42 10.43 1.41
C GLY A 89 8.14 10.74 0.11
N CYS A 90 7.38 11.01 -0.96
CA CYS A 90 7.96 11.36 -2.27
C CYS A 90 8.53 12.77 -2.26
N VAL A 91 7.76 13.75 -1.80
CA VAL A 91 8.13 15.17 -1.86
C VAL A 91 9.34 15.47 -0.99
N GLN A 92 9.44 14.84 0.16
CA GLN A 92 10.53 15.08 1.11
C GLN A 92 11.73 14.16 0.90
N HIS A 93 11.80 13.46 -0.22
CA HIS A 93 12.93 12.60 -0.59
C HIS A 93 13.25 11.52 0.42
N HIS A 94 12.21 10.92 1.01
CA HIS A 94 12.38 9.79 1.94
C HIS A 94 12.58 8.46 1.22
N GLY A 95 12.93 8.52 -0.07
CA GLY A 95 13.25 7.33 -0.84
C GLY A 95 12.05 6.63 -1.46
N PHE A 96 10.86 7.21 -1.38
CA PHE A 96 9.69 6.69 -2.07
C PHE A 96 9.68 7.14 -3.52
N GLN A 97 9.47 6.18 -4.41
CA GLN A 97 9.33 6.45 -5.85
C GLN A 97 8.01 5.83 -6.31
N VAL A 98 7.24 6.62 -7.04
CA VAL A 98 5.96 6.18 -7.59
C VAL A 98 6.04 6.27 -9.10
N ALA A 99 5.70 5.19 -9.77
CA ALA A 99 5.69 5.11 -11.23
C ALA A 99 4.39 4.49 -11.72
N GLY A 100 4.06 4.75 -12.98
CA GLY A 100 2.89 4.17 -13.62
C GLY A 100 1.80 5.20 -13.87
N ASP A 101 0.55 4.79 -13.75
CA ASP A 101 -0.61 5.64 -14.03
C ASP A 101 -0.89 6.61 -12.88
N ILE A 102 -0.25 7.78 -12.94
CA ILE A 102 -0.36 8.81 -11.90
C ILE A 102 -1.79 9.39 -11.86
N LEU A 103 -2.49 9.43 -12.97
CA LEU A 103 -3.88 9.91 -12.98
C LEU A 103 -4.79 8.97 -12.20
N SER A 104 -4.59 7.66 -12.35
CA SER A 104 -5.31 6.67 -11.57
C SER A 104 -5.02 6.82 -10.07
N LEU A 105 -3.75 6.98 -9.71
CA LEU A 105 -3.38 7.20 -8.30
C LEU A 105 -4.01 8.47 -7.75
N SER A 106 -3.97 9.57 -8.49
CA SER A 106 -4.56 10.84 -8.05
C SER A 106 -6.07 10.74 -7.88
N ALA A 107 -6.75 10.10 -8.83
CA ALA A 107 -8.21 9.93 -8.77
C ALA A 107 -8.65 9.11 -7.57
N TYR A 108 -7.84 8.11 -7.16
CA TYR A 108 -8.16 7.19 -6.07
C TYR A 108 -7.18 7.31 -4.91
N TYR A 109 -6.64 8.50 -4.70
CA TYR A 109 -5.64 8.72 -3.65
C TYR A 109 -6.18 8.38 -2.26
N GLN A 110 -7.44 8.69 -1.97
CA GLN A 110 -8.06 8.36 -0.69
C GLN A 110 -8.17 6.85 -0.48
N ALA A 111 -8.44 6.09 -1.55
CA ALA A 111 -8.46 4.63 -1.47
C ALA A 111 -7.06 4.10 -1.15
N SER A 112 -6.02 4.64 -1.79
CA SER A 112 -4.64 4.27 -1.51
C SER A 112 -4.26 4.59 -0.08
N ALA A 113 -4.63 5.76 0.41
CA ALA A 113 -4.38 6.17 1.79
C ALA A 113 -5.06 5.22 2.77
N ARG A 114 -6.27 4.78 2.47
CA ARG A 114 -7.00 3.85 3.33
C ARG A 114 -6.38 2.46 3.31
N LEU A 115 -5.91 2.01 2.15
CA LEU A 115 -5.16 0.75 2.04
C LEU A 115 -3.94 0.77 2.97
N PHE A 116 -3.16 1.84 2.94
CA PHE A 116 -1.98 1.95 3.80
C PHE A 116 -2.36 2.05 5.29
N ALA A 117 -3.47 2.69 5.61
CA ALA A 117 -3.97 2.74 7.00
C ALA A 117 -4.32 1.33 7.51
N VAL A 118 -4.95 0.51 6.67
CA VAL A 118 -5.25 -0.89 7.02
C VAL A 118 -3.95 -1.68 7.21
N MET A 119 -2.96 -1.48 6.35
CA MET A 119 -1.66 -2.13 6.50
C MET A 119 -0.99 -1.76 7.82
N ARG A 120 -1.04 -0.48 8.22
CA ARG A 120 -0.51 -0.04 9.53
C ARG A 120 -1.20 -0.75 10.68
N ALA A 121 -2.52 -0.83 10.62
CA ALA A 121 -3.31 -1.47 11.67
C ALA A 121 -2.98 -2.96 11.80
N LEU A 122 -2.87 -3.67 10.69
CA LEU A 122 -2.51 -5.09 10.69
C LEU A 122 -1.10 -5.31 11.24
N ARG A 123 -0.18 -4.43 10.88
CA ARG A 123 1.20 -4.52 11.34
C ARG A 123 1.31 -4.27 12.85
N ALA A 124 0.59 -3.27 13.36
CA ALA A 124 0.53 -2.98 14.79
C ALA A 124 -0.07 -4.14 15.57
N ALA A 125 -1.14 -4.74 15.08
CA ALA A 125 -1.77 -5.91 15.70
C ALA A 125 -0.82 -7.11 15.74
N SER A 126 -0.06 -7.32 14.66
CA SER A 126 0.93 -8.40 14.59
C SER A 126 2.07 -8.19 15.58
N GLU A 127 2.55 -6.96 15.77
CA GLU A 127 3.59 -6.63 16.72
C GLU A 127 3.10 -6.81 18.16
N GLU A 128 1.86 -6.44 18.45
CA GLU A 128 1.26 -6.64 19.78
C GLU A 128 1.09 -8.12 20.11
N ALA A 129 0.81 -8.95 19.11
CA ALA A 129 0.63 -10.40 19.30
C ALA A 129 1.93 -11.16 19.54
N SER A 130 3.06 -10.56 19.22
CA SER A 130 4.38 -11.14 19.43
C SER A 130 5.05 -10.53 20.64
#